data_238bff9b4a16119b0ad1412bae33d2e4
#
_entry.id   238bff9b4a16119b0ad1412bae33d2e4
#
_cell.length_a   1.000
_cell.length_b   1.000
_cell.length_c   1.000
_cell.angle_alpha   90.00
_cell.angle_beta   90.00
_cell.angle_gamma   90.00
#
_symmetry.space_group_name_H-M   'P 1'
#
loop_
_entity.id
_entity.type
_entity.pdbx_description
1 polymer ?
#
loop_
_entity_poly.entity_id
_entity_poly.type
_entity_poly.pdbx_seq_one_letter_code
_entity_poly.pdbx_strand_id
1 'polypeptide(L)'
;MSGPSGCGKSSWIQKQIAIHGGNWISRDLIRLSLVGENESYFSHEDQVLREFYKEINNKLSSDYFHSDVYVDATHLTPKARKELFRNINLKNAAEVIGVSFEIPTDVAVERNKNRVGRADVPMTVIRDMNKRFITPSLYEGYDMIIHINEFGEERKEVKTSE
;
A
#
# COMPACT_ATOMS: atom_id res chain seq x y z
N MET A 1 1.69 2.77 -0.96
CA MET A 1 2.17 1.71 -1.86
C MET A 1 1.12 1.37 -2.89
N SER A 2 1.48 0.84 -4.05
CA SER A 2 0.58 0.52 -5.15
C SER A 2 0.94 -0.82 -5.77
N GLY A 3 -0.06 -1.69 -5.98
CA GLY A 3 0.13 -3.00 -6.58
C GLY A 3 -0.91 -4.03 -6.12
N PRO A 4 -1.15 -5.09 -6.91
CA PRO A 4 -2.15 -6.12 -6.61
C PRO A 4 -1.79 -6.97 -5.38
N SER A 5 -2.70 -7.83 -4.95
CA SER A 5 -2.39 -8.85 -3.95
C SER A 5 -1.33 -9.82 -4.47
N GLY A 6 -0.47 -10.32 -3.58
CA GLY A 6 0.62 -11.25 -3.95
C GLY A 6 1.88 -10.58 -4.51
N CYS A 7 1.89 -9.27 -4.77
CA CYS A 7 3.04 -8.59 -5.38
C CYS A 7 4.23 -8.35 -4.42
N GLY A 8 4.09 -8.56 -3.10
CA GLY A 8 5.21 -8.45 -2.16
C GLY A 8 5.28 -7.18 -1.32
N LYS A 9 4.23 -6.33 -1.30
CA LYS A 9 4.19 -5.07 -0.52
C LYS A 9 4.57 -5.25 0.94
N SER A 10 3.88 -6.13 1.63
CA SER A 10 4.09 -6.35 3.08
C SER A 10 5.50 -6.87 3.39
N SER A 11 6.05 -7.75 2.54
CA SER A 11 7.42 -8.25 2.70
C SER A 11 8.46 -7.15 2.49
N TRP A 12 8.21 -6.26 1.53
CA TRP A 12 9.06 -5.09 1.31
C TRP A 12 9.02 -4.13 2.51
N ILE A 13 7.83 -3.83 3.05
CA ILE A 13 7.70 -2.99 4.25
C ILE A 13 8.47 -3.59 5.43
N GLN A 14 8.32 -4.89 5.69
CA GLN A 14 9.04 -5.55 6.78
C GLN A 14 10.55 -5.39 6.66
N LYS A 15 11.10 -5.49 5.44
CA LYS A 15 12.52 -5.24 5.18
C LYS A 15 12.90 -3.78 5.46
N GLN A 16 12.08 -2.82 5.01
CA GLN A 16 12.35 -1.39 5.24
C GLN A 16 12.31 -1.06 6.73
N ILE A 17 11.33 -1.56 7.46
CA ILE A 17 11.22 -1.34 8.91
C ILE A 17 12.41 -1.97 9.66
N ALA A 18 12.89 -3.12 9.24
CA ALA A 18 14.05 -3.75 9.85
C ALA A 18 15.34 -2.93 9.68
N ILE A 19 15.44 -2.14 8.60
CA ILE A 19 16.63 -1.32 8.28
C ILE A 19 16.49 0.10 8.83
N HIS A 20 15.32 0.73 8.65
CA HIS A 20 15.10 2.16 8.88
C HIS A 20 14.15 2.45 10.04
N GLY A 21 13.46 1.45 10.55
CA GLY A 21 12.35 1.64 11.47
C GLY A 21 11.10 2.17 10.78
N GLY A 22 10.16 2.69 11.56
CA GLY A 22 8.96 3.32 11.04
C GLY A 22 7.67 2.65 11.47
N ASN A 23 6.56 3.16 10.99
CA ASN A 23 5.21 2.71 11.33
C ASN A 23 4.53 2.07 10.13
N TRP A 24 4.09 0.82 10.27
CA TRP A 24 3.32 0.11 9.25
C TRP A 24 1.82 0.23 9.51
N ILE A 25 1.10 0.88 8.61
CA ILE A 25 -0.35 1.01 8.65
C ILE A 25 -0.93 0.21 7.50
N SER A 26 -1.54 -0.91 7.82
CA SER A 26 -2.12 -1.85 6.85
C SER A 26 -3.63 -1.83 6.90
N ARG A 27 -4.25 -1.49 5.76
CA ARG A 27 -5.70 -1.54 5.62
C ARG A 27 -6.26 -2.94 5.86
N ASP A 28 -5.53 -3.98 5.44
CA ASP A 28 -5.95 -5.37 5.63
C ASP A 28 -5.87 -5.80 7.09
N LEU A 29 -4.85 -5.38 7.84
CA LEU A 29 -4.77 -5.66 9.28
C LEU A 29 -5.87 -4.94 10.06
N ILE A 30 -6.18 -3.67 9.73
CA ILE A 30 -7.30 -2.95 10.33
C ILE A 30 -8.61 -3.68 10.02
N ARG A 31 -8.83 -4.12 8.78
CA ARG A 31 -10.02 -4.89 8.42
C ARG A 31 -10.14 -6.17 9.25
N LEU A 32 -9.07 -6.93 9.37
CA LEU A 32 -9.06 -8.17 10.16
C LEU A 32 -9.36 -7.93 11.64
N SER A 33 -9.01 -6.78 12.20
CA SER A 33 -9.33 -6.44 13.58
C SER A 33 -10.80 -6.05 13.81
N LEU A 34 -11.51 -5.65 12.75
CA LEU A 34 -12.89 -5.19 12.81
C LEU A 34 -13.92 -6.25 12.38
N VAL A 35 -13.51 -7.20 11.55
CA VAL A 35 -14.41 -8.23 11.00
C VAL A 35 -14.42 -9.47 11.87
N GLY A 36 -15.60 -9.86 12.37
CA GLY A 36 -15.79 -11.09 13.15
C GLY A 36 -15.60 -12.37 12.32
N GLU A 37 -15.39 -13.48 12.99
CA GLU A 37 -15.10 -14.78 12.33
C GLU A 37 -16.19 -15.23 11.34
N ASN A 38 -17.45 -14.91 11.62
CA ASN A 38 -18.61 -15.29 10.80
C ASN A 38 -19.12 -14.17 9.89
N GLU A 39 -18.41 -13.06 9.80
CA GLU A 39 -18.79 -11.92 8.97
C GLU A 39 -18.09 -11.96 7.60
N SER A 40 -18.72 -11.32 6.61
CA SER A 40 -18.08 -11.10 5.31
C SER A 40 -16.84 -10.24 5.47
N TYR A 41 -15.77 -10.59 4.76
CA TYR A 41 -14.49 -9.84 4.80
C TYR A 41 -14.64 -8.33 4.53
N PHE A 42 -15.67 -7.91 3.82
CA PHE A 42 -15.93 -6.52 3.46
C PHE A 42 -17.09 -5.88 4.24
N SER A 43 -17.54 -6.47 5.35
CA SER A 43 -18.72 -6.00 6.12
C SER A 43 -18.58 -4.58 6.66
N HIS A 44 -17.37 -4.13 6.97
CA HIS A 44 -17.10 -2.89 7.69
C HIS A 44 -16.21 -1.90 6.91
N GLU A 45 -16.27 -1.90 5.56
CA GLU A 45 -15.35 -1.11 4.72
C GLU A 45 -15.31 0.38 5.05
N ASP A 46 -16.45 1.00 5.35
CA ASP A 46 -16.50 2.42 5.74
C ASP A 46 -15.79 2.69 7.06
N GLN A 47 -15.90 1.76 8.02
CA GLN A 47 -15.19 1.86 9.29
C GLN A 47 -13.70 1.59 9.09
N VAL A 48 -13.33 0.59 8.30
CA VAL A 48 -11.95 0.27 7.94
C VAL A 48 -11.26 1.48 7.32
N LEU A 49 -11.91 2.17 6.39
CA LEU A 49 -11.37 3.37 5.75
C LEU A 49 -11.20 4.53 6.75
N ARG A 50 -12.20 4.76 7.62
CA ARG A 50 -12.08 5.80 8.66
C ARG A 50 -10.92 5.55 9.60
N GLU A 51 -10.78 4.34 10.14
CA GLU A 51 -9.67 4.00 11.04
C GLU A 51 -8.33 4.04 10.31
N PHE A 52 -8.26 3.58 9.05
CA PHE A 52 -7.05 3.63 8.24
C PHE A 52 -6.55 5.07 8.05
N TYR A 53 -7.40 6.01 7.65
CA TYR A 53 -7.02 7.42 7.50
C TYR A 53 -6.69 8.08 8.83
N LYS A 54 -7.42 7.74 9.89
CA LYS A 54 -7.17 8.24 11.24
C LYS A 54 -5.79 7.80 11.75
N GLU A 55 -5.43 6.53 11.61
CA GLU A 55 -4.11 6.02 12.00
C GLU A 55 -2.98 6.70 11.23
N ILE A 56 -3.12 6.86 9.92
CA ILE A 56 -2.14 7.58 9.09
C ILE A 56 -1.97 9.01 9.60
N ASN A 57 -3.07 9.76 9.79
CA ASN A 57 -3.03 11.13 10.25
C ASN A 57 -2.44 11.28 11.65
N ASN A 58 -2.72 10.35 12.55
CA ASN A 58 -2.13 10.34 13.90
C ASN A 58 -0.61 10.18 13.83
N LYS A 59 -0.09 9.31 12.94
CA LYS A 59 1.36 9.14 12.78
C LYS A 59 2.03 10.33 12.10
N LEU A 60 1.37 10.93 11.11
CA LEU A 60 1.87 12.13 10.43
C LEU A 60 1.83 13.40 11.29
N SER A 61 0.93 13.47 12.29
CA SER A 61 0.80 14.63 13.20
C SER A 61 1.67 14.55 14.44
N SER A 62 2.36 13.44 14.67
CA SER A 62 3.21 13.24 15.84
C SER A 62 4.48 14.11 15.75
N ASP A 63 4.55 15.17 16.57
CA ASP A 63 5.67 16.11 16.62
C ASP A 63 7.00 15.49 17.14
N TYR A 64 6.95 14.26 17.64
CA TYR A 64 8.06 13.67 18.41
C TYR A 64 8.98 12.73 17.64
N PHE A 65 8.62 12.29 16.43
CA PHE A 65 9.48 11.37 15.67
C PHE A 65 9.37 11.57 14.17
N HIS A 66 10.46 11.99 13.56
CA HIS A 66 10.68 11.88 12.11
C HIS A 66 10.90 10.41 11.73
N SER A 67 9.83 9.64 11.72
CA SER A 67 9.89 8.23 11.34
C SER A 67 9.03 7.98 10.10
N ASP A 68 9.46 7.05 9.26
CA ASP A 68 8.74 6.65 8.07
C ASP A 68 7.36 6.11 8.41
N VAL A 69 6.36 6.46 7.59
CA VAL A 69 5.00 5.93 7.68
C VAL A 69 4.72 5.12 6.41
N TYR A 70 4.65 3.80 6.57
CA TYR A 70 4.39 2.87 5.47
C TYR A 70 2.89 2.62 5.35
N VAL A 71 2.30 3.16 4.29
CA VAL A 71 0.85 3.04 4.01
C VAL A 71 0.61 1.86 3.09
N ASP A 72 0.07 0.77 3.63
CA ASP A 72 -0.14 -0.51 2.94
C ASP A 72 -1.61 -0.72 2.55
N ALA A 73 -1.87 -0.54 1.27
CA ALA A 73 -3.10 -0.96 0.60
C ALA A 73 -2.82 -1.20 -0.88
N THR A 74 -3.78 -1.69 -1.64
CA THR A 74 -3.57 -1.99 -3.06
C THR A 74 -3.40 -0.75 -3.93
N HIS A 75 -4.17 0.32 -3.67
CA HIS A 75 -4.14 1.61 -4.38
C HIS A 75 -3.92 1.50 -5.91
N LEU A 76 -4.71 0.63 -6.55
CA LEU A 76 -4.49 0.16 -7.93
C LEU A 76 -4.65 1.25 -8.99
N THR A 77 -5.43 2.29 -8.70
CA THR A 77 -5.80 3.31 -9.69
C THR A 77 -5.47 4.72 -9.22
N PRO A 78 -5.27 5.68 -10.14
CA PRO A 78 -5.10 7.09 -9.79
C PRO A 78 -6.25 7.63 -8.93
N LYS A 79 -7.49 7.17 -9.17
CA LYS A 79 -8.66 7.56 -8.36
C LYS A 79 -8.49 7.13 -6.89
N ALA A 80 -8.05 5.89 -6.64
CA ALA A 80 -7.85 5.38 -5.29
C ALA A 80 -6.70 6.13 -4.58
N ARG A 81 -5.63 6.46 -5.28
CA ARG A 81 -4.51 7.24 -4.74
C ARG A 81 -4.88 8.69 -4.47
N LYS A 82 -5.64 9.32 -5.35
CA LYS A 82 -6.20 10.67 -5.13
C LYS A 82 -7.12 10.71 -3.92
N GLU A 83 -7.92 9.66 -3.70
CA GLU A 83 -8.77 9.54 -2.53
C GLU A 83 -7.95 9.43 -1.24
N LEU A 84 -6.88 8.65 -1.23
CA LEU A 84 -5.93 8.62 -0.12
C LEU A 84 -5.41 10.03 0.20
N PHE A 85 -4.85 10.74 -0.79
CA PHE A 85 -4.28 12.08 -0.59
C PHE A 85 -5.29 13.13 -0.11
N ARG A 86 -6.57 12.97 -0.42
CA ARG A 86 -7.64 13.87 0.08
C ARG A 86 -7.95 13.67 1.56
N ASN A 87 -7.68 12.47 2.11
CA ASN A 87 -8.05 12.08 3.46
C ASN A 87 -6.88 12.09 4.44
N ILE A 88 -5.65 12.33 3.98
CA ILE A 88 -4.46 12.40 4.82
C ILE A 88 -3.85 13.80 4.81
N ASN A 89 -3.24 14.18 5.94
CA ASN A 89 -2.59 15.48 6.10
C ASN A 89 -1.07 15.34 5.96
N LEU A 90 -0.54 15.75 4.82
CA LEU A 90 0.89 15.65 4.49
C LEU A 90 1.72 16.87 4.91
N LYS A 91 1.17 17.83 5.66
CA LYS A 91 1.89 19.07 6.01
C LYS A 91 3.23 18.85 6.72
N ASN A 92 3.32 17.77 7.50
CA ASN A 92 4.53 17.42 8.25
C ASN A 92 5.38 16.36 7.53
N ALA A 93 4.96 15.86 6.40
CA ALA A 93 5.75 14.92 5.61
C ALA A 93 6.91 15.67 4.92
N ALA A 94 8.14 15.20 5.15
CA ALA A 94 9.32 15.74 4.49
C ALA A 94 9.36 15.35 3.01
N GLU A 95 8.89 14.14 2.69
CA GLU A 95 8.87 13.57 1.36
C GLU A 95 7.70 12.58 1.23
N VAL A 96 7.11 12.49 0.04
CA VAL A 96 6.03 11.55 -0.29
C VAL A 96 6.51 10.60 -1.37
N ILE A 97 6.78 9.35 -0.98
CA ILE A 97 7.33 8.33 -1.86
C ILE A 97 6.23 7.36 -2.30
N GLY A 98 6.01 7.26 -3.60
CA GLY A 98 5.23 6.18 -4.21
C GLY A 98 6.06 4.91 -4.33
N VAL A 99 5.52 3.75 -3.95
CA VAL A 99 6.18 2.46 -4.20
C VAL A 99 5.26 1.63 -5.09
N SER A 100 5.69 1.37 -6.32
CA SER A 100 4.94 0.68 -7.36
C SER A 100 5.48 -0.74 -7.54
N PHE A 101 4.62 -1.74 -7.34
CA PHE A 101 4.98 -3.14 -7.56
C PHE A 101 4.48 -3.60 -8.93
N GLU A 102 5.38 -3.62 -9.89
CA GLU A 102 5.12 -3.97 -11.30
C GLU A 102 5.42 -5.46 -11.53
N ILE A 103 4.57 -6.29 -10.92
CA ILE A 103 4.77 -7.74 -10.87
C ILE A 103 3.84 -8.42 -11.89
N PRO A 104 4.36 -9.32 -12.75
CA PRO A 104 3.53 -10.13 -13.65
C PRO A 104 2.44 -10.90 -12.89
N THR A 105 1.28 -11.06 -13.53
CA THR A 105 0.10 -11.67 -12.89
C THR A 105 0.36 -13.10 -12.44
N ASP A 106 1.05 -13.88 -13.23
CA ASP A 106 1.41 -15.28 -12.94
C ASP A 106 2.32 -15.38 -11.71
N VAL A 107 3.30 -14.49 -11.58
CA VAL A 107 4.18 -14.40 -10.41
C VAL A 107 3.38 -14.01 -9.15
N ALA A 108 2.47 -13.04 -9.25
CA ALA A 108 1.62 -12.64 -8.14
C ALA A 108 0.68 -13.78 -7.69
N VAL A 109 0.11 -14.51 -8.65
CA VAL A 109 -0.73 -15.70 -8.40
C VAL A 109 0.08 -16.81 -7.73
N GLU A 110 1.28 -17.09 -8.21
CA GLU A 110 2.14 -18.13 -7.62
C GLU A 110 2.52 -17.80 -6.17
N ARG A 111 2.93 -16.56 -5.92
CA ARG A 111 3.24 -16.09 -4.55
C ARG A 111 2.03 -16.17 -3.62
N ASN A 112 0.83 -15.97 -4.15
CA ASN A 112 -0.40 -16.05 -3.36
C ASN A 112 -0.75 -17.48 -2.93
N LYS A 113 -0.37 -18.52 -3.66
CA LYS A 113 -0.61 -19.93 -3.30
C LYS A 113 0.00 -20.32 -1.94
N ASN A 114 1.07 -19.63 -1.53
CA ASN A 114 1.71 -19.87 -0.24
C ASN A 114 1.01 -19.17 0.94
N ARG A 115 -0.09 -18.46 0.68
CA ARG A 115 -0.89 -17.79 1.71
C ARG A 115 -1.97 -18.71 2.23
N VAL A 116 -2.39 -18.49 3.47
CA VAL A 116 -3.43 -19.29 4.13
C VAL A 116 -4.52 -18.40 4.71
N GLY A 117 -5.72 -18.95 4.84
CA GLY A 117 -6.87 -18.29 5.44
C GLY A 117 -7.31 -17.06 4.63
N ARG A 118 -7.69 -15.99 5.32
CA ARG A 118 -8.18 -14.74 4.68
C ARG A 118 -7.12 -13.97 3.88
N ALA A 119 -5.85 -14.31 4.01
CA ALA A 119 -4.77 -13.75 3.20
C ALA A 119 -4.69 -14.41 1.81
N ASP A 120 -5.29 -15.58 1.63
CA ASP A 120 -5.42 -16.24 0.33
C ASP A 120 -6.50 -15.54 -0.50
N VAL A 121 -6.07 -14.89 -1.58
CA VAL A 121 -6.96 -14.14 -2.47
C VAL A 121 -7.26 -14.99 -3.71
N PRO A 122 -8.53 -15.18 -4.13
CA PRO A 122 -8.82 -15.91 -5.33
C PRO A 122 -8.05 -15.43 -6.57
N MET A 123 -7.54 -16.34 -7.36
CA MET A 123 -6.73 -16.05 -8.55
C MET A 123 -7.44 -15.10 -9.53
N THR A 124 -8.75 -15.23 -9.68
CA THR A 124 -9.58 -14.34 -10.52
C THR A 124 -9.52 -12.91 -10.04
N VAL A 125 -9.55 -12.69 -8.72
CA VAL A 125 -9.46 -11.37 -8.10
C VAL A 125 -8.07 -10.76 -8.32
N ILE A 126 -7.00 -11.54 -8.20
CA ILE A 126 -5.63 -11.07 -8.48
C ILE A 126 -5.49 -10.65 -9.95
N ARG A 127 -6.04 -11.45 -10.88
CA ARG A 127 -6.05 -11.11 -12.30
C ARG A 127 -6.82 -9.82 -12.59
N ASP A 128 -7.98 -9.62 -11.95
CA ASP A 128 -8.75 -8.39 -12.09
C ASP A 128 -8.07 -7.18 -11.47
N MET A 129 -7.37 -7.37 -10.34
CA MET A 129 -6.53 -6.32 -9.76
C MET A 129 -5.41 -5.91 -10.73
N ASN A 130 -4.74 -6.87 -11.36
CA ASN A 130 -3.69 -6.59 -12.33
C ASN A 130 -4.20 -5.85 -13.56
N LYS A 131 -5.36 -6.23 -14.10
CA LYS A 131 -6.01 -5.52 -15.22
C LYS A 131 -6.34 -4.06 -14.91
N ARG A 132 -6.69 -3.77 -13.64
CA ARG A 132 -7.03 -2.42 -13.19
C ARG A 132 -5.83 -1.63 -12.68
N PHE A 133 -4.69 -2.29 -12.52
CA PHE A 133 -3.50 -1.63 -12.03
C PHE A 133 -2.97 -0.62 -13.04
N ILE A 134 -2.81 0.61 -12.59
CA ILE A 134 -2.19 1.71 -13.33
C ILE A 134 -1.02 2.20 -12.51
N THR A 135 0.17 2.12 -13.07
CA THR A 135 1.42 2.59 -12.44
C THR A 135 1.26 4.03 -11.94
N PRO A 136 1.67 4.34 -10.71
CA PRO A 136 1.68 5.70 -10.20
C PRO A 136 2.54 6.63 -11.06
N SER A 137 2.18 7.91 -11.07
CA SER A 137 2.91 8.97 -11.74
C SER A 137 3.29 10.08 -10.76
N LEU A 138 4.43 10.74 -10.96
CA LEU A 138 4.87 11.90 -10.18
C LEU A 138 3.85 13.06 -10.18
N TYR A 139 3.04 13.17 -11.25
CA TYR A 139 1.96 14.17 -11.33
C TYR A 139 0.80 13.93 -10.35
N GLU A 140 0.76 12.77 -9.68
CA GLU A 140 -0.25 12.48 -8.66
C GLU A 140 0.08 13.10 -7.29
N GLY A 141 1.27 13.70 -7.12
CA GLY A 141 1.69 14.35 -5.88
C GLY A 141 2.84 13.65 -5.14
N TYR A 142 3.50 12.71 -5.78
CA TYR A 142 4.73 12.08 -5.26
C TYR A 142 5.98 12.93 -5.57
N ASP A 143 6.93 12.93 -4.64
CA ASP A 143 8.26 13.51 -4.84
C ASP A 143 9.20 12.51 -5.54
N MET A 144 9.00 11.22 -5.24
CA MET A 144 9.71 10.10 -5.85
C MET A 144 8.80 8.91 -6.02
N ILE A 145 9.06 8.09 -7.05
CA ILE A 145 8.44 6.77 -7.20
C ILE A 145 9.54 5.71 -7.27
N ILE A 146 9.40 4.67 -6.47
CA ILE A 146 10.23 3.46 -6.52
C ILE A 146 9.43 2.40 -7.26
N HIS A 147 9.90 1.95 -8.41
CA HIS A 147 9.33 0.85 -9.18
C HIS A 147 10.06 -0.44 -8.83
N ILE A 148 9.31 -1.47 -8.46
CA ILE A 148 9.83 -2.77 -8.03
C ILE A 148 9.34 -3.84 -8.99
N ASN A 149 10.27 -4.59 -9.59
CA ASN A 149 9.94 -5.70 -10.49
C ASN A 149 9.83 -7.04 -9.75
N GLU A 150 9.56 -8.13 -10.48
CA GLU A 150 9.41 -9.48 -9.94
C GLU A 150 10.67 -10.05 -9.28
N PHE A 151 11.85 -9.53 -9.62
CA PHE A 151 13.13 -9.92 -9.03
C PHE A 151 13.46 -9.11 -7.77
N GLY A 152 12.66 -8.10 -7.43
CA GLY A 152 12.89 -7.20 -6.31
C GLY A 152 13.89 -6.08 -6.62
N GLU A 153 14.21 -5.87 -7.89
CA GLU A 153 15.06 -4.77 -8.34
C GLU A 153 14.28 -3.46 -8.29
N GLU A 154 14.94 -2.41 -7.83
CA GLU A 154 14.35 -1.09 -7.64
C GLU A 154 14.87 -0.09 -8.70
N ARG A 155 13.94 0.60 -9.35
CA ARG A 155 14.22 1.76 -10.21
C ARG A 155 13.54 2.98 -9.62
N LYS A 156 14.28 4.06 -9.43
CA LYS A 156 13.77 5.32 -8.88
C LYS A 156 13.45 6.32 -10.00
N GLU A 157 12.30 6.94 -9.89
CA GLU A 157 11.87 8.09 -10.69
C GLU A 157 11.69 9.28 -9.75
N VAL A 158 12.40 10.37 -9.98
CA VAL A 158 12.44 11.55 -9.10
C VAL A 158 11.92 12.76 -9.87
N LYS A 159 11.18 13.63 -9.18
CA LYS A 159 10.73 14.91 -9.73
C LYS A 159 11.97 15.77 -10.00
N THR A 160 12.22 16.07 -11.26
CA THR A 160 13.30 17.00 -11.65
C THR A 160 12.88 18.39 -11.21
N SER A 161 13.74 19.05 -10.42
CA SER A 161 13.59 20.49 -10.15
C SER A 161 13.87 21.21 -11.46
N GLU A 162 12.88 21.89 -12.03
CA GLU A 162 13.10 22.90 -13.05
C GLU A 162 13.64 24.19 -12.41
#